data_ab9913f497473fa47485db4a7f74e5bc
#
_entry.id   ab9913f497473fa47485db4a7f74e5bc
#
_cell.length_a   1.000
_cell.length_b   1.000
_cell.length_c   1.000
_cell.angle_alpha   90.00
_cell.angle_beta   90.00
_cell.angle_gamma   90.00
#
_symmetry.space_group_name_H-M   'P 1'
#
loop_
_entity.id
_entity.type
_entity.pdbx_description
1 polymer ?
#
loop_
_entity_poly.entity_id
_entity_poly.type
_entity_poly.pdbx_seq_one_letter_code
_entity_poly.pdbx_strand_id
1 'polypeptide(L)'
;MAILPYQGKTPTVPESCTIFEQVSIYGDVTLGENCVVLPQVVMRAEHNAIVIGNDTNIQDGCLIHTEIGEGGGVNIGSGVTVGHGAILHGCTLKDRCMIGMGAVIQDGAVVEEECLIAAGAV
;
A
#
# COMPACT_ATOMS: atom_id res chain seq x y z
N MET A 1 -8.74 -14.50 -1.11
CA MET A 1 -8.53 -13.08 -1.40
C MET A 1 -9.73 -12.49 -2.13
N ALA A 2 -9.98 -11.21 -1.94
CA ALA A 2 -11.03 -10.49 -2.63
C ALA A 2 -10.41 -9.33 -3.42
N ILE A 3 -10.40 -9.42 -4.75
CA ILE A 3 -9.91 -8.39 -5.65
C ILE A 3 -11.12 -7.90 -6.43
N LEU A 4 -11.64 -6.73 -6.07
CA LEU A 4 -12.95 -6.28 -6.52
C LEU A 4 -12.90 -4.89 -7.15
N PRO A 5 -13.68 -4.67 -8.21
CA PRO A 5 -13.80 -3.34 -8.80
C PRO A 5 -14.61 -2.41 -7.91
N TYR A 6 -14.37 -1.12 -8.07
CA TYR A 6 -15.18 -0.08 -7.47
C TYR A 6 -15.35 1.07 -8.48
N GLN A 7 -16.60 1.43 -8.78
CA GLN A 7 -16.94 2.49 -9.75
C GLN A 7 -16.19 2.37 -11.08
N GLY A 8 -16.16 1.16 -11.64
CA GLY A 8 -15.53 0.89 -12.93
C GLY A 8 -14.01 0.77 -12.90
N LYS A 9 -13.37 0.92 -11.75
CA LYS A 9 -11.93 0.73 -11.58
C LYS A 9 -11.66 -0.65 -10.99
N THR A 10 -10.85 -1.42 -11.69
CA THR A 10 -10.49 -2.79 -11.28
C THR A 10 -9.01 -2.82 -10.90
N PRO A 11 -8.65 -3.47 -9.79
CA PRO A 11 -7.25 -3.60 -9.42
C PRO A 11 -6.42 -4.30 -10.49
N THR A 12 -5.20 -3.83 -10.71
CA THR A 12 -4.21 -4.45 -11.58
C THR A 12 -3.17 -5.14 -10.73
N VAL A 13 -3.15 -6.47 -10.79
CA VAL A 13 -2.24 -7.31 -10.00
C VAL A 13 -1.50 -8.24 -10.95
N PRO A 14 -0.19 -8.02 -11.20
CA PRO A 14 0.60 -8.90 -12.06
C PRO A 14 0.67 -10.33 -11.53
N GLU A 15 0.82 -11.29 -12.43
CA GLU A 15 0.95 -12.71 -12.06
C GLU A 15 2.18 -13.00 -11.21
N SER A 16 3.22 -12.19 -11.33
CA SER A 16 4.43 -12.32 -10.51
C SER A 16 4.21 -12.02 -9.04
N CYS A 17 3.11 -11.36 -8.69
CA CYS A 17 2.79 -11.04 -7.31
C CYS A 17 2.29 -12.25 -6.54
N THR A 18 2.64 -12.32 -5.26
CA THR A 18 2.11 -13.31 -4.33
C THR A 18 1.10 -12.64 -3.41
N ILE A 19 -0.17 -12.97 -3.62
CA ILE A 19 -1.26 -12.42 -2.80
C ILE A 19 -1.79 -13.55 -1.93
N PHE A 20 -1.66 -13.39 -0.63
CA PHE A 20 -2.11 -14.39 0.33
C PHE A 20 -3.63 -14.37 0.48
N GLU A 21 -4.16 -15.42 1.07
CA GLU A 21 -5.59 -15.47 1.39
C GLU A 21 -5.96 -14.39 2.38
N GLN A 22 -7.23 -14.01 2.41
CA GLN A 22 -7.78 -12.98 3.30
C GLN A 22 -7.23 -11.57 3.03
N VAL A 23 -6.61 -11.36 1.87
CA VAL A 23 -6.28 -10.02 1.37
C VAL A 23 -7.50 -9.45 0.67
N SER A 24 -7.77 -8.16 0.88
CA SER A 24 -8.86 -7.45 0.21
C SER A 24 -8.30 -6.25 -0.55
N ILE A 25 -8.53 -6.19 -1.85
CA ILE A 25 -8.07 -5.11 -2.72
C ILE A 25 -9.26 -4.57 -3.50
N TYR A 26 -9.59 -3.30 -3.31
CA TYR A 26 -10.75 -2.67 -3.94
C TYR A 26 -10.36 -1.43 -4.74
N GLY A 27 -10.88 -1.35 -5.98
CA GLY A 27 -10.88 -0.13 -6.76
C GLY A 27 -9.61 0.12 -7.54
N ASP A 28 -9.20 1.37 -7.60
CA ASP A 28 -8.08 1.83 -8.44
C ASP A 28 -6.73 1.54 -7.78
N VAL A 29 -6.36 0.28 -7.74
CA VAL A 29 -5.10 -0.19 -7.15
C VAL A 29 -4.25 -0.82 -8.24
N THR A 30 -3.00 -0.39 -8.35
CA THR A 30 -2.03 -0.97 -9.28
C THR A 30 -0.80 -1.42 -8.51
N LEU A 31 -0.50 -2.72 -8.62
CA LEU A 31 0.73 -3.30 -8.08
C LEU A 31 1.76 -3.47 -9.20
N GLY A 32 3.01 -3.23 -8.90
CA GLY A 32 4.12 -3.58 -9.77
C GLY A 32 4.44 -5.07 -9.71
N GLU A 33 5.53 -5.46 -10.33
CA GLU A 33 5.97 -6.86 -10.41
C GLU A 33 6.55 -7.35 -9.09
N ASN A 34 6.43 -8.64 -8.83
CA ASN A 34 7.06 -9.33 -7.70
C ASN A 34 6.69 -8.79 -6.33
N CYS A 35 5.54 -8.19 -6.17
CA CYS A 35 5.06 -7.75 -4.87
C CYS A 35 4.56 -8.93 -4.05
N VAL A 36 4.66 -8.82 -2.73
CA VAL A 36 4.12 -9.80 -1.79
C VAL A 36 3.14 -9.09 -0.87
N VAL A 37 1.91 -9.57 -0.82
CA VAL A 37 0.88 -9.01 0.06
C VAL A 37 0.43 -10.10 1.00
N LEU A 38 0.71 -9.92 2.28
CA LEU A 38 0.51 -10.92 3.33
C LEU A 38 -0.92 -10.92 3.87
N PRO A 39 -1.30 -11.92 4.67
CA PRO A 39 -2.69 -12.08 5.10
C PRO A 39 -3.28 -10.85 5.80
N GLN A 40 -4.57 -10.63 5.59
CA GLN A 40 -5.37 -9.59 6.24
C GLN A 40 -4.96 -8.15 5.89
N VAL A 41 -4.22 -7.96 4.81
CA VAL A 41 -3.99 -6.63 4.25
C VAL A 41 -5.27 -6.16 3.56
N VAL A 42 -5.59 -4.88 3.76
CA VAL A 42 -6.72 -4.22 3.09
C VAL A 42 -6.19 -3.01 2.33
N MET A 43 -6.48 -2.97 1.03
CA MET A 43 -6.22 -1.81 0.18
C MET A 43 -7.54 -1.34 -0.42
N ARG A 44 -7.90 -0.09 -0.15
CA ARG A 44 -9.19 0.44 -0.60
C ARG A 44 -9.00 1.80 -1.26
N ALA A 45 -9.21 1.84 -2.56
CA ALA A 45 -8.97 3.02 -3.40
C ALA A 45 -10.28 3.47 -4.05
N GLU A 46 -11.07 4.25 -3.32
CA GLU A 46 -12.37 4.74 -3.82
C GLU A 46 -12.27 6.09 -4.51
N HIS A 47 -11.49 7.02 -3.96
CA HIS A 47 -11.46 8.40 -4.44
C HIS A 47 -10.23 8.73 -5.26
N ASN A 48 -9.13 8.10 -4.95
CA ASN A 48 -7.84 8.26 -5.62
C ASN A 48 -7.18 6.90 -5.76
N ALA A 49 -6.10 6.83 -6.54
CA ALA A 49 -5.40 5.59 -6.80
C ALA A 49 -4.43 5.21 -5.68
N ILE A 50 -4.24 3.90 -5.52
CA ILE A 50 -3.11 3.33 -4.80
C ILE A 50 -2.17 2.75 -5.85
N VAL A 51 -0.93 3.20 -5.89
CA VAL A 51 0.09 2.73 -6.83
C VAL A 51 1.28 2.21 -6.06
N ILE A 52 1.66 0.96 -6.30
CA ILE A 52 2.77 0.29 -5.62
C ILE A 52 3.77 -0.16 -6.68
N GLY A 53 5.04 0.16 -6.47
CA GLY A 53 6.13 -0.22 -7.38
C GLY A 53 6.47 -1.71 -7.30
N ASN A 54 7.63 -2.06 -7.84
CA ASN A 54 8.08 -3.45 -7.91
C ASN A 54 8.74 -3.90 -6.61
N ASP A 55 8.79 -5.21 -6.38
CA ASP A 55 9.57 -5.83 -5.31
C ASP A 55 9.25 -5.28 -3.92
N THR A 56 8.02 -4.87 -3.71
CA THR A 56 7.54 -4.29 -2.46
C THR A 56 6.73 -5.34 -1.70
N ASN A 57 6.89 -5.39 -0.37
CA ASN A 57 6.10 -6.27 0.46
C ASN A 57 5.25 -5.48 1.45
N ILE A 58 3.99 -5.87 1.54
CA ILE A 58 3.01 -5.30 2.46
C ILE A 58 2.65 -6.42 3.44
N GLN A 59 3.01 -6.22 4.69
CA GLN A 59 2.91 -7.29 5.68
C GLN A 59 1.53 -7.35 6.34
N ASP A 60 1.34 -8.40 7.11
CA ASP A 60 0.05 -8.79 7.68
C ASP A 60 -0.68 -7.64 8.37
N GLY A 61 -1.95 -7.51 8.09
CA GLY A 61 -2.83 -6.56 8.78
C GLY A 61 -2.64 -5.10 8.44
N CYS A 62 -1.85 -4.77 7.42
CA CYS A 62 -1.73 -3.38 6.97
C CYS A 62 -3.03 -2.87 6.37
N LEU A 63 -3.30 -1.58 6.55
CA LEU A 63 -4.42 -0.89 5.94
C LEU A 63 -3.90 0.25 5.07
N ILE A 64 -4.24 0.24 3.80
CA ILE A 64 -3.87 1.27 2.84
C ILE A 64 -5.14 1.90 2.28
N HIS A 65 -5.28 3.20 2.48
CA HIS A 65 -6.48 3.93 2.08
C HIS A 65 -6.12 5.29 1.50
N THR A 66 -6.96 5.77 0.59
CA THR A 66 -6.80 7.07 -0.05
C THR A 66 -7.64 8.13 0.63
N GLU A 67 -7.22 9.38 0.49
CA GLU A 67 -8.01 10.54 0.94
C GLU A 67 -8.77 11.12 -0.25
N ILE A 68 -9.81 11.86 0.04
CA ILE A 68 -10.60 12.61 -0.94
C ILE A 68 -9.82 13.82 -1.42
N GLY A 69 -9.98 14.17 -2.69
CA GLY A 69 -9.43 15.40 -3.25
C GLY A 69 -8.11 15.19 -3.95
N GLU A 70 -7.60 16.28 -4.52
CA GLU A 70 -6.36 16.26 -5.29
C GLU A 70 -5.17 15.91 -4.39
N GLY A 71 -4.34 14.99 -4.86
CA GLY A 71 -3.17 14.53 -4.11
C GLY A 71 -3.47 13.52 -3.01
N GLY A 72 -4.71 13.04 -2.91
CA GLY A 72 -5.11 12.09 -1.86
C GLY A 72 -4.77 10.63 -2.13
N GLY A 73 -4.06 10.32 -3.20
CA GLY A 73 -3.64 8.95 -3.49
C GLY A 73 -2.54 8.46 -2.57
N VAL A 74 -2.29 7.15 -2.64
CA VAL A 74 -1.14 6.53 -1.96
C VAL A 74 -0.17 6.05 -3.02
N ASN A 75 1.08 6.50 -2.92
CA ASN A 75 2.13 6.13 -3.85
C ASN A 75 3.25 5.45 -3.07
N ILE A 76 3.51 4.19 -3.37
CA ILE A 76 4.55 3.39 -2.74
C ILE A 76 5.55 3.01 -3.83
N GLY A 77 6.81 3.28 -3.59
CA GLY A 77 7.88 2.99 -4.54
C GLY A 77 8.22 1.51 -4.63
N SER A 78 9.39 1.24 -5.18
CA SER A 78 9.91 -0.11 -5.35
C SER A 78 10.83 -0.49 -4.19
N GLY A 79 10.90 -1.78 -3.88
CA GLY A 79 11.75 -2.30 -2.82
C GLY A 79 11.36 -1.83 -1.42
N VAL A 80 10.12 -1.43 -1.22
CA VAL A 80 9.63 -0.94 0.07
C VAL A 80 9.15 -2.11 0.93
N THR A 81 9.43 -2.03 2.22
CA THR A 81 8.89 -2.95 3.22
C THR A 81 7.93 -2.21 4.12
N VAL A 82 6.68 -2.66 4.15
CA VAL A 82 5.66 -2.12 5.06
C VAL A 82 5.39 -3.15 6.15
N GLY A 83 5.80 -2.83 7.37
CA GLY A 83 5.72 -3.74 8.52
C GLY A 83 4.30 -4.02 8.96
N HIS A 84 4.14 -5.12 9.70
CA HIS A 84 2.84 -5.61 10.17
C HIS A 84 1.98 -4.52 10.81
N GLY A 85 0.72 -4.45 10.43
CA GLY A 85 -0.25 -3.56 11.07
C GLY A 85 -0.06 -2.08 10.83
N ALA A 86 0.81 -1.68 9.90
CA ALA A 86 0.99 -0.27 9.55
C ALA A 86 -0.26 0.28 8.86
N ILE A 87 -0.51 1.56 9.03
CA ILE A 87 -1.61 2.27 8.37
C ILE A 87 -1.02 3.33 7.46
N LEU A 88 -1.35 3.28 6.18
CA LEU A 88 -0.92 4.24 5.18
C LEU A 88 -2.15 4.94 4.61
N HIS A 89 -2.22 6.25 4.77
CA HIS A 89 -3.40 7.02 4.35
C HIS A 89 -2.96 8.27 3.60
N GLY A 90 -3.26 8.34 2.30
CA GLY A 90 -2.99 9.51 1.47
C GLY A 90 -1.52 9.96 1.45
N CYS A 91 -0.58 9.03 1.49
CA CYS A 91 0.85 9.33 1.68
C CYS A 91 1.71 8.81 0.52
N THR A 92 2.97 9.21 0.53
CA THR A 92 3.97 8.78 -0.44
C THR A 92 5.16 8.15 0.26
N LEU A 93 5.48 6.92 -0.13
CA LEU A 93 6.69 6.22 0.33
C LEU A 93 7.59 6.04 -0.88
N LYS A 94 8.79 6.61 -0.84
CA LYS A 94 9.74 6.47 -1.95
C LYS A 94 10.51 5.16 -1.86
N ASP A 95 11.37 4.91 -2.84
CA ASP A 95 11.99 3.60 -3.01
C ASP A 95 12.82 3.17 -1.80
N ARG A 96 12.77 1.88 -1.52
CA ARG A 96 13.63 1.20 -0.54
C ARG A 96 13.50 1.73 0.88
N CYS A 97 12.42 2.41 1.21
CA CYS A 97 12.16 2.77 2.59
C CYS A 97 11.58 1.57 3.36
N MET A 98 11.66 1.66 4.68
CA MET A 98 11.13 0.65 5.58
C MET A 98 10.20 1.31 6.58
N ILE A 99 8.97 0.83 6.63
CA ILE A 99 7.97 1.31 7.58
C ILE A 99 7.83 0.26 8.68
N GLY A 100 8.14 0.66 9.90
CA GLY A 100 8.08 -0.22 11.06
C GLY A 100 6.66 -0.67 11.38
N MET A 101 6.53 -1.82 12.03
CA MET A 101 5.22 -2.38 12.38
C MET A 101 4.41 -1.42 13.24
N GLY A 102 3.12 -1.31 12.95
CA GLY A 102 2.20 -0.45 13.68
C GLY A 102 2.37 1.05 13.47
N ALA A 103 3.26 1.47 12.56
CA ALA A 103 3.41 2.89 12.25
C ALA A 103 2.19 3.43 11.50
N VAL A 104 1.93 4.73 11.67
CA VAL A 104 0.82 5.41 10.99
C VAL A 104 1.39 6.56 10.17
N ILE A 105 1.22 6.49 8.85
CA ILE A 105 1.67 7.53 7.92
C ILE A 105 0.43 8.20 7.34
N GLN A 106 0.28 9.48 7.62
CA GLN A 106 -0.95 10.21 7.32
C GLN A 106 -0.85 11.08 6.07
N ASP A 107 -1.95 11.70 5.76
CA ASP A 107 -2.16 12.43 4.52
C ASP A 107 -1.07 13.46 4.24
N GLY A 108 -0.57 13.44 3.02
CA GLY A 108 0.43 14.37 2.54
C GLY A 108 1.85 14.09 3.01
N ALA A 109 2.05 13.11 3.90
CA ALA A 109 3.40 12.76 4.34
C ALA A 109 4.20 12.14 3.20
N VAL A 110 5.48 12.46 3.15
CA VAL A 110 6.42 11.90 2.19
C VAL A 110 7.59 11.28 2.97
N VAL A 111 7.77 9.98 2.78
CA VAL A 111 8.94 9.26 3.30
C VAL A 111 9.92 9.12 2.16
N GLU A 112 11.08 9.75 2.31
CA GLU A 112 12.11 9.75 1.28
C GLU A 112 12.78 8.38 1.12
N GLU A 113 13.58 8.24 0.06
CA GLU A 113 14.27 6.99 -0.24
C GLU A 113 15.13 6.52 0.92
N GLU A 114 15.14 5.22 1.13
CA GLU A 114 16.02 4.55 2.09
C GLU A 114 15.84 5.00 3.55
N CYS A 115 14.74 5.69 3.84
CA CYS A 115 14.42 6.07 5.22
C CYS A 115 13.76 4.91 5.97
N LEU A 116 13.99 4.88 7.27
CA LEU A 116 13.35 3.94 8.18
C LEU A 116 12.42 4.68 9.14
N ILE A 117 11.17 4.31 9.15
CA ILE A 117 10.19 4.81 10.12
C ILE A 117 10.10 3.77 11.23
N ALA A 118 10.32 4.19 12.47
CA ALA A 118 10.33 3.27 13.60
C ALA A 118 8.95 2.63 13.84
N ALA A 119 8.97 1.45 14.44
CA ALA A 119 7.73 0.78 14.85
C ALA A 119 6.90 1.68 15.77
N GLY A 120 5.60 1.74 15.52
CA GLY A 120 4.67 2.53 16.32
C GLY A 120 4.74 4.04 16.14
N ALA A 121 5.58 4.53 15.24
CA ALA A 121 5.68 5.97 14.96
C ALA A 121 4.41 6.50 14.28
N VAL A 122 4.14 7.77 14.52
CA VAL A 122 3.02 8.48 13.90
C VAL A 122 3.55 9.70 13.17
#